data_0053605c2d2a6b41be65a9184846151c
#
_entry.id   0053605c2d2a6b41be65a9184846151c
#
_cell.length_a   1.000
_cell.length_b   1.000
_cell.length_c   1.000
_cell.angle_alpha   90.00
_cell.angle_beta   90.00
_cell.angle_gamma   90.00
#
_symmetry.space_group_name_H-M   'P 1'
#
loop_
_entity.id
_entity.type
_entity.pdbx_description
1 polymer ?
#
loop_
_entity_poly.entity_id
_entity_poly.type
_entity_poly.pdbx_seq_one_letter_code
_entity_poly.pdbx_strand_id
1 'polypeptide(L)'
;MRRVLLLLLVVLVLSACGGTKKQSQTLLIAVDAPFSRSPYIGQTIAHGVDLAASQIDVAGVATKDGTYTLKVKRYDNALSPRKALGNIRRAISDGAVAIVDDGTGVDASWQVARDAHVPIGITYDGGGGLVDLAKRPNVFRIAPTDRGIAFRLAEYTIPKGLKLALIHDDTTYGQQGADALASAFGHNPASVALKLTVPAGGTDLSPEVLRARRSGATALLVWGQAATIAKVLIAARSANWNVPMFAPPSAEDPVLRQQLADRPEWLDGLTFATGRMTAELGPDFFYAFESKFDAAYGAQQVGVHTSAGQNVIAPPDYAMYSYDFINVLAQALRNFGVKDLTHALEQVTARGANGDERGFNEHNHEGVVDDDVFFARFHDMTFAPVKDDPLSSTLPTIQQTK
;
A
#
# COMPACT_ATOMS: atom_id res chain seq x y z
N MET A 1 87.73 -26.38 24.98
CA MET A 1 87.19 -25.22 24.29
C MET A 1 85.69 -25.54 24.00
N ARG A 2 84.85 -25.03 24.88
CA ARG A 2 83.36 -25.19 24.78
C ARG A 2 82.77 -23.86 24.37
N ARG A 3 82.11 -23.76 23.18
CA ARG A 3 81.39 -22.60 22.77
C ARG A 3 79.96 -22.75 23.28
N VAL A 4 79.53 -21.88 24.15
CA VAL A 4 78.15 -21.73 24.65
C VAL A 4 77.40 -20.89 23.63
N LEU A 5 76.36 -21.44 23.00
CA LEU A 5 75.46 -20.76 22.12
C LEU A 5 74.28 -20.21 22.94
N LEU A 6 74.21 -18.90 23.12
CA LEU A 6 73.08 -18.22 23.75
C LEU A 6 71.99 -18.05 22.75
N LEU A 7 70.91 -18.78 22.90
CA LEU A 7 69.66 -18.58 22.15
C LEU A 7 68.83 -17.48 22.82
N LEU A 8 68.79 -16.32 22.19
CA LEU A 8 67.86 -15.23 22.55
C LEU A 8 66.44 -15.59 22.02
N LEU A 9 65.55 -15.92 22.95
CA LEU A 9 64.11 -16.11 22.65
C LEU A 9 63.43 -14.73 22.61
N VAL A 10 63.22 -14.18 21.44
CA VAL A 10 62.39 -12.98 21.25
C VAL A 10 60.93 -13.41 21.30
N VAL A 11 60.26 -13.18 22.40
CA VAL A 11 58.81 -13.33 22.53
C VAL A 11 58.16 -12.12 21.87
N LEU A 12 57.70 -12.26 20.66
CA LEU A 12 56.81 -11.31 19.97
C LEU A 12 55.44 -11.42 20.63
N VAL A 13 55.12 -10.50 21.53
CA VAL A 13 53.74 -10.29 22.00
C VAL A 13 52.97 -9.58 20.88
N LEU A 14 52.36 -10.35 20.01
CA LEU A 14 51.31 -9.87 19.10
C LEU A 14 50.12 -9.49 19.95
N SER A 15 50.04 -8.21 20.32
CA SER A 15 48.80 -7.60 20.82
C SER A 15 47.78 -7.67 19.71
N ALA A 16 47.04 -8.77 19.60
CA ALA A 16 45.85 -8.86 18.80
C ALA A 16 44.81 -7.91 19.42
N CYS A 17 44.69 -6.70 18.88
CA CYS A 17 43.49 -5.89 19.01
C CYS A 17 42.35 -6.65 18.33
N GLY A 18 41.85 -7.66 18.98
CA GLY A 18 40.63 -8.36 18.64
C GLY A 18 39.48 -7.47 19.04
N GLY A 19 39.19 -6.45 18.22
CA GLY A 19 37.85 -5.88 18.19
C GLY A 19 36.90 -7.02 17.83
N THR A 20 36.16 -7.52 18.80
CA THR A 20 35.04 -8.45 18.56
C THR A 20 34.12 -7.75 17.58
N LYS A 21 34.21 -8.11 16.29
CA LYS A 21 33.16 -7.75 15.34
C LYS A 21 31.89 -8.33 15.93
N LYS A 22 31.00 -7.45 16.47
CA LYS A 22 29.68 -7.87 16.90
C LYS A 22 29.06 -8.60 15.70
N GLN A 23 28.72 -9.84 15.91
CA GLN A 23 28.16 -10.69 14.85
C GLN A 23 26.87 -10.07 14.35
N SER A 24 26.75 -9.86 13.04
CA SER A 24 25.50 -9.40 12.46
C SER A 24 24.42 -10.43 12.75
N GLN A 25 23.31 -10.00 13.32
CA GLN A 25 22.14 -10.83 13.60
C GLN A 25 21.07 -10.53 12.55
N THR A 26 20.32 -11.55 12.17
CA THR A 26 19.25 -11.40 11.17
C THR A 26 17.90 -11.35 11.87
N LEU A 27 17.13 -10.32 11.59
CA LEU A 27 15.74 -10.17 12.04
C LEU A 27 14.78 -10.60 10.92
N LEU A 28 13.78 -11.40 11.27
CA LEU A 28 12.77 -11.85 10.33
C LEU A 28 11.62 -10.86 10.26
N ILE A 29 11.33 -10.38 9.06
CA ILE A 29 10.13 -9.61 8.71
C ILE A 29 9.19 -10.55 7.95
N ALA A 30 7.98 -10.74 8.45
CA ALA A 30 6.96 -11.50 7.75
C ALA A 30 6.14 -10.58 6.83
N VAL A 31 5.82 -11.07 5.63
CA VAL A 31 4.85 -10.42 4.73
C VAL A 31 3.69 -11.39 4.55
N ASP A 32 2.54 -11.08 5.14
CA ASP A 32 1.29 -11.83 4.96
C ASP A 32 0.39 -11.11 3.95
N ALA A 33 0.25 -11.68 2.76
CA ALA A 33 -0.45 -11.03 1.66
C ALA A 33 -1.06 -12.06 0.69
N PRO A 34 -2.01 -11.67 -0.17
CA PRO A 34 -2.79 -12.61 -0.99
C PRO A 34 -2.08 -13.02 -2.29
N PHE A 35 -0.89 -13.60 -2.21
CA PHE A 35 -0.05 -13.93 -3.36
C PHE A 35 -0.73 -14.81 -4.41
N SER A 36 -1.58 -15.75 -4.00
CA SER A 36 -2.25 -16.68 -4.92
C SER A 36 -3.58 -16.17 -5.45
N ARG A 37 -4.28 -15.31 -4.72
CA ARG A 37 -5.63 -14.83 -5.08
C ARG A 37 -5.65 -13.45 -5.67
N SER A 38 -4.75 -12.59 -5.24
CA SER A 38 -4.50 -11.28 -5.83
C SER A 38 -2.99 -11.07 -5.93
N PRO A 39 -2.34 -11.67 -6.95
CA PRO A 39 -0.90 -11.58 -7.14
C PRO A 39 -0.40 -10.14 -7.23
N TYR A 40 -1.21 -9.24 -7.80
CA TYR A 40 -0.89 -7.82 -7.87
C TYR A 40 -0.67 -7.23 -6.46
N ILE A 41 -1.65 -7.38 -5.55
CA ILE A 41 -1.53 -6.87 -4.18
C ILE A 41 -0.34 -7.52 -3.46
N GLY A 42 -0.24 -8.85 -3.51
CA GLY A 42 0.83 -9.58 -2.84
C GLY A 42 2.22 -9.16 -3.31
N GLN A 43 2.43 -9.02 -4.62
CA GLN A 43 3.72 -8.60 -5.17
C GLN A 43 4.01 -7.13 -4.86
N THR A 44 3.02 -6.25 -4.98
CA THR A 44 3.16 -4.83 -4.63
C THR A 44 3.72 -4.64 -3.22
N ILE A 45 3.09 -5.28 -2.24
CA ILE A 45 3.53 -5.22 -0.84
C ILE A 45 4.94 -5.81 -0.69
N ALA A 46 5.16 -7.01 -1.23
CA ALA A 46 6.44 -7.70 -1.06
C ALA A 46 7.61 -6.94 -1.71
N HIS A 47 7.41 -6.35 -2.88
CA HIS A 47 8.46 -5.60 -3.58
C HIS A 47 8.87 -4.35 -2.82
N GLY A 48 7.91 -3.61 -2.22
CA GLY A 48 8.24 -2.47 -1.36
C GLY A 48 9.06 -2.89 -0.14
N VAL A 49 8.64 -3.97 0.54
CA VAL A 49 9.37 -4.53 1.69
C VAL A 49 10.77 -5.00 1.30
N ASP A 50 10.89 -5.76 0.21
CA ASP A 50 12.17 -6.30 -0.24
C ASP A 50 13.15 -5.19 -0.66
N LEU A 51 12.63 -4.14 -1.33
CA LEU A 51 13.45 -2.99 -1.72
C LEU A 51 14.00 -2.27 -0.50
N ALA A 52 13.15 -1.95 0.48
CA ALA A 52 13.58 -1.30 1.71
C ALA A 52 14.59 -2.15 2.48
N ALA A 53 14.31 -3.45 2.68
CA ALA A 53 15.20 -4.38 3.35
C ALA A 53 16.57 -4.46 2.66
N SER A 54 16.60 -4.57 1.33
CA SER A 54 17.85 -4.64 0.55
C SER A 54 18.71 -3.38 0.71
N GLN A 55 18.10 -2.20 0.74
CA GLN A 55 18.82 -0.93 0.93
C GLN A 55 19.36 -0.79 2.36
N ILE A 56 18.58 -1.21 3.34
CA ILE A 56 18.98 -1.22 4.76
C ILE A 56 20.14 -2.19 4.96
N ASP A 57 20.12 -3.35 4.34
CA ASP A 57 21.11 -4.42 4.53
C ASP A 57 22.51 -4.06 4.01
N VAL A 58 22.64 -3.07 3.12
CA VAL A 58 23.96 -2.58 2.67
C VAL A 58 24.82 -2.12 3.83
N ALA A 59 24.25 -1.42 4.83
CA ALA A 59 24.94 -0.95 6.02
C ALA A 59 24.52 -1.69 7.30
N GLY A 60 23.39 -2.39 7.23
CA GLY A 60 22.68 -2.96 8.37
C GLY A 60 22.00 -1.91 9.24
N VAL A 61 21.21 -2.38 10.19
CA VAL A 61 20.62 -1.55 11.25
C VAL A 61 21.56 -1.57 12.44
N ALA A 62 22.35 -0.52 12.59
CA ALA A 62 23.23 -0.37 13.76
C ALA A 62 22.39 0.02 14.99
N THR A 63 22.52 -0.74 16.07
CA THR A 63 21.90 -0.51 17.37
C THR A 63 22.93 -0.57 18.48
N LYS A 64 22.55 -0.20 19.71
CA LYS A 64 23.42 -0.35 20.88
C LYS A 64 23.88 -1.80 21.13
N ASP A 65 23.07 -2.78 20.68
CA ASP A 65 23.28 -4.20 20.95
C ASP A 65 24.02 -4.93 19.80
N GLY A 66 24.17 -4.28 18.64
CA GLY A 66 24.83 -4.85 17.47
C GLY A 66 24.28 -4.30 16.16
N THR A 67 24.69 -4.93 15.08
CA THR A 67 24.17 -4.63 13.74
C THR A 67 23.23 -5.75 13.30
N TYR A 68 22.06 -5.37 12.79
CA TYR A 68 21.06 -6.32 12.30
C TYR A 68 20.91 -6.19 10.79
N THR A 69 20.64 -7.31 10.13
CA THR A 69 20.14 -7.40 8.76
C THR A 69 18.67 -7.83 8.77
N LEU A 70 17.94 -7.55 7.71
CA LEU A 70 16.52 -7.88 7.60
C LEU A 70 16.32 -9.04 6.62
N LYS A 71 15.68 -10.10 7.06
CA LYS A 71 15.28 -11.22 6.20
C LYS A 71 13.77 -11.17 6.00
N VAL A 72 13.33 -11.13 4.75
CA VAL A 72 11.90 -11.13 4.41
C VAL A 72 11.44 -12.56 4.16
N LYS A 73 10.26 -12.92 4.70
CA LYS A 73 9.58 -14.18 4.42
C LYS A 73 8.12 -13.95 4.09
N ARG A 74 7.67 -14.53 2.98
CA ARG A 74 6.32 -14.36 2.45
C ARG A 74 5.41 -15.48 2.92
N TYR A 75 4.16 -15.14 3.24
CA TYR A 75 3.08 -16.04 3.65
C TYR A 75 1.84 -15.69 2.84
N ASP A 76 1.24 -16.68 2.20
CA ASP A 76 0.06 -16.50 1.34
C ASP A 76 -1.22 -16.67 2.16
N ASN A 77 -1.94 -15.56 2.39
CA ASN A 77 -3.24 -15.60 3.06
C ASN A 77 -4.40 -15.90 2.11
N ALA A 78 -4.20 -15.75 0.80
CA ALA A 78 -5.19 -16.02 -0.23
C ALA A 78 -6.55 -15.32 0.02
N LEU A 79 -6.55 -14.10 0.57
CA LEU A 79 -7.74 -13.32 0.98
C LEU A 79 -8.62 -14.07 1.99
N SER A 80 -8.02 -14.90 2.85
CA SER A 80 -8.72 -15.70 3.86
C SER A 80 -8.26 -15.33 5.27
N PRO A 81 -9.12 -14.73 6.12
CA PRO A 81 -8.77 -14.40 7.50
C PRO A 81 -8.29 -15.62 8.31
N ARG A 82 -8.84 -16.81 8.01
CA ARG A 82 -8.42 -18.05 8.67
C ARG A 82 -7.00 -18.46 8.27
N LYS A 83 -6.63 -18.28 6.98
CA LYS A 83 -5.25 -18.56 6.55
C LYS A 83 -4.29 -17.53 7.11
N ALA A 84 -4.65 -16.25 7.09
CA ALA A 84 -3.87 -15.17 7.70
C ALA A 84 -3.56 -15.46 9.18
N LEU A 85 -4.56 -15.83 9.99
CA LEU A 85 -4.33 -16.24 11.37
C LEU A 85 -3.32 -17.40 11.50
N GLY A 86 -3.42 -18.41 10.62
CA GLY A 86 -2.45 -19.52 10.56
C GLY A 86 -1.04 -19.06 10.20
N ASN A 87 -0.94 -18.13 9.25
CA ASN A 87 0.32 -17.54 8.81
C ASN A 87 0.97 -16.70 9.91
N ILE A 88 0.21 -15.84 10.60
CA ILE A 88 0.70 -15.02 11.71
C ILE A 88 1.27 -15.89 12.82
N ARG A 89 0.57 -16.97 13.23
CA ARG A 89 1.09 -17.93 14.19
C ARG A 89 2.40 -18.56 13.73
N ARG A 90 2.51 -18.90 12.45
CA ARG A 90 3.72 -19.48 11.87
C ARG A 90 4.84 -18.44 11.81
N ALA A 91 4.56 -17.21 11.41
CA ALA A 91 5.53 -16.11 11.36
C ALA A 91 6.15 -15.86 12.73
N ILE A 92 5.33 -15.81 13.79
CA ILE A 92 5.78 -15.69 15.17
C ILE A 92 6.63 -16.90 15.58
N SER A 93 6.21 -18.12 15.26
CA SER A 93 7.00 -19.34 15.50
C SER A 93 8.33 -19.36 14.76
N ASP A 94 8.39 -18.76 13.57
CA ASP A 94 9.61 -18.60 12.77
C ASP A 94 10.53 -17.48 13.30
N GLY A 95 10.09 -16.71 14.31
CA GLY A 95 10.86 -15.65 14.96
C GLY A 95 10.68 -14.28 14.30
N ALA A 96 9.56 -14.01 13.63
CA ALA A 96 9.28 -12.69 13.07
C ALA A 96 9.21 -11.64 14.16
N VAL A 97 9.91 -10.51 13.96
CA VAL A 97 9.91 -9.35 14.88
C VAL A 97 8.87 -8.30 14.49
N ALA A 98 8.42 -8.31 13.24
CA ALA A 98 7.33 -7.49 12.74
C ALA A 98 6.62 -8.21 11.56
N ILE A 99 5.38 -7.84 11.32
CA ILE A 99 4.55 -8.37 10.25
C ILE A 99 4.07 -7.22 9.39
N VAL A 100 4.27 -7.32 8.08
CA VAL A 100 3.62 -6.46 7.06
C VAL A 100 2.44 -7.24 6.52
N ASP A 101 1.25 -6.66 6.58
CA ASP A 101 -0.02 -7.33 6.30
C ASP A 101 -0.82 -6.50 5.28
N ASP A 102 -1.58 -7.17 4.42
CA ASP A 102 -2.49 -6.49 3.51
C ASP A 102 -3.78 -5.99 4.20
N GLY A 103 -4.07 -6.45 5.41
CA GLY A 103 -5.26 -6.12 6.20
C GLY A 103 -6.25 -7.28 6.34
N THR A 104 -6.20 -8.28 5.44
CA THR A 104 -7.19 -9.37 5.34
C THR A 104 -7.42 -10.12 6.65
N GLY A 105 -6.37 -10.33 7.44
CA GLY A 105 -6.42 -11.20 8.62
C GLY A 105 -6.33 -10.49 9.96
N VAL A 106 -6.20 -9.19 9.95
CA VAL A 106 -5.91 -8.40 11.16
C VAL A 106 -6.93 -8.63 12.28
N ASP A 107 -8.24 -8.63 11.94
CA ASP A 107 -9.31 -8.88 12.92
C ASP A 107 -9.20 -10.23 13.65
N ALA A 108 -8.70 -11.24 12.97
CA ALA A 108 -8.56 -12.59 13.53
C ALA A 108 -7.22 -12.81 14.23
N SER A 109 -6.19 -12.02 13.95
CA SER A 109 -4.80 -12.33 14.30
C SER A 109 -4.10 -11.32 15.22
N TRP A 110 -4.61 -10.10 15.34
CA TRP A 110 -3.96 -9.04 16.11
C TRP A 110 -3.64 -9.43 17.56
N GLN A 111 -4.53 -10.18 18.23
CA GLN A 111 -4.32 -10.62 19.61
C GLN A 111 -3.13 -11.57 19.72
N VAL A 112 -3.00 -12.50 18.77
CA VAL A 112 -1.88 -13.47 18.75
C VAL A 112 -0.56 -12.73 18.54
N ALA A 113 -0.53 -11.73 17.67
CA ALA A 113 0.65 -10.90 17.45
C ALA A 113 0.96 -10.02 18.66
N ARG A 114 -0.05 -9.40 19.29
CA ARG A 114 0.09 -8.62 20.53
C ARG A 114 0.70 -9.44 21.66
N ASP A 115 0.16 -10.64 21.90
CA ASP A 115 0.62 -11.50 22.99
C ASP A 115 2.05 -12.01 22.76
N ALA A 116 2.52 -12.00 21.52
CA ALA A 116 3.90 -12.27 21.13
C ALA A 116 4.77 -11.00 21.05
N HIS A 117 4.24 -9.81 21.36
CA HIS A 117 4.93 -8.50 21.22
C HIS A 117 5.40 -8.20 19.81
N VAL A 118 4.65 -8.63 18.79
CA VAL A 118 4.96 -8.42 17.37
C VAL A 118 4.00 -7.38 16.79
N PRO A 119 4.47 -6.22 16.30
CA PRO A 119 3.63 -5.25 15.63
C PRO A 119 3.19 -5.74 14.25
N ILE A 120 1.98 -5.32 13.84
CA ILE A 120 1.43 -5.53 12.51
C ILE A 120 1.32 -4.18 11.83
N GLY A 121 1.93 -4.04 10.64
CA GLY A 121 1.80 -2.88 9.76
C GLY A 121 0.90 -3.21 8.57
N ILE A 122 -0.28 -2.60 8.51
CA ILE A 122 -1.16 -2.68 7.35
C ILE A 122 -0.64 -1.73 6.28
N THR A 123 -0.45 -2.23 5.07
CA THR A 123 0.08 -1.41 3.97
C THR A 123 -0.80 -1.43 2.72
N TYR A 124 -2.04 -1.90 2.85
CA TYR A 124 -2.99 -1.97 1.74
C TYR A 124 -4.43 -1.63 2.14
N ASP A 125 -5.07 -2.40 3.04
CA ASP A 125 -6.49 -2.26 3.39
C ASP A 125 -6.75 -1.00 4.22
N GLY A 126 -7.61 -0.12 3.70
CA GLY A 126 -8.07 1.11 4.33
C GLY A 126 -9.26 0.95 5.28
N GLY A 127 -9.73 -0.28 5.48
CA GLY A 127 -10.97 -0.59 6.18
C GLY A 127 -11.09 0.05 7.56
N GLY A 128 -12.28 0.59 7.84
CA GLY A 128 -12.59 1.23 9.11
C GLY A 128 -12.50 0.24 10.28
N GLY A 129 -11.89 0.70 11.38
CA GLY A 129 -11.77 -0.09 12.60
C GLY A 129 -10.66 -1.16 12.58
N LEU A 130 -9.89 -1.32 11.50
CA LEU A 130 -8.69 -2.18 11.51
C LEU A 130 -7.62 -1.62 12.44
N VAL A 131 -7.45 -0.31 12.45
CA VAL A 131 -6.62 0.42 13.42
C VAL A 131 -7.53 0.99 14.50
N ASP A 132 -7.34 0.52 15.72
CA ASP A 132 -8.10 0.92 16.91
C ASP A 132 -7.17 0.81 18.12
N LEU A 133 -6.62 1.92 18.57
CA LEU A 133 -5.63 1.99 19.64
C LEU A 133 -6.10 1.32 20.94
N ALA A 134 -7.37 1.51 21.30
CA ALA A 134 -7.91 0.95 22.54
C ALA A 134 -8.04 -0.58 22.48
N LYS A 135 -8.32 -1.11 21.30
CA LYS A 135 -8.56 -2.54 21.07
C LYS A 135 -7.31 -3.24 20.52
N ARG A 136 -6.57 -2.60 19.62
CA ARG A 136 -5.47 -3.18 18.83
C ARG A 136 -4.20 -2.34 18.90
N PRO A 137 -3.59 -2.18 20.08
CA PRO A 137 -2.47 -1.27 20.29
C PRO A 137 -1.20 -1.65 19.50
N ASN A 138 -1.13 -2.87 18.97
CA ASN A 138 0.00 -3.36 18.17
C ASN A 138 -0.25 -3.31 16.65
N VAL A 139 -1.32 -2.65 16.20
CA VAL A 139 -1.66 -2.51 14.77
C VAL A 139 -1.46 -1.09 14.31
N PHE A 140 -0.71 -0.94 13.25
CA PHE A 140 -0.35 0.32 12.59
C PHE A 140 -0.77 0.27 11.13
N ARG A 141 -0.97 1.42 10.47
CA ARG A 141 -1.24 1.46 9.04
C ARG A 141 -0.46 2.57 8.35
N ILE A 142 0.19 2.21 7.24
CA ILE A 142 0.68 3.16 6.23
C ILE A 142 -0.05 2.80 4.93
N ALA A 143 -1.24 3.29 4.78
CA ALA A 143 -2.08 3.26 3.59
C ALA A 143 -3.23 4.26 3.77
N PRO A 144 -3.79 4.82 2.70
CA PRO A 144 -4.99 5.64 2.77
C PRO A 144 -6.16 4.87 3.40
N THR A 145 -6.97 5.57 4.19
CA THR A 145 -8.17 4.95 4.75
C THR A 145 -9.30 4.93 3.72
N ASP A 146 -10.16 3.93 3.76
CA ASP A 146 -11.37 3.89 2.92
C ASP A 146 -12.25 5.12 3.16
N ARG A 147 -12.27 5.59 4.40
CA ARG A 147 -12.96 6.84 4.76
C ARG A 147 -12.36 8.03 4.03
N GLY A 148 -11.04 8.22 4.07
CA GLY A 148 -10.35 9.30 3.37
C GLY A 148 -10.60 9.25 1.87
N ILE A 149 -10.46 8.07 1.26
CA ILE A 149 -10.76 7.85 -0.16
C ILE A 149 -12.21 8.24 -0.49
N ALA A 150 -13.18 7.80 0.32
CA ALA A 150 -14.59 8.08 0.09
C ALA A 150 -14.91 9.59 0.24
N PHE A 151 -14.31 10.27 1.22
CA PHE A 151 -14.45 11.72 1.39
C PHE A 151 -13.85 12.48 0.20
N ARG A 152 -12.66 12.10 -0.27
CA ARG A 152 -12.04 12.70 -1.47
C ARG A 152 -12.91 12.51 -2.71
N LEU A 153 -13.49 11.31 -2.90
CA LEU A 153 -14.45 11.06 -4.00
C LEU A 153 -15.70 11.94 -3.88
N ALA A 154 -16.20 12.16 -2.66
CA ALA A 154 -17.35 13.05 -2.45
C ALA A 154 -16.98 14.52 -2.73
N GLU A 155 -15.84 15.01 -2.23
CA GLU A 155 -15.34 16.36 -2.50
C GLU A 155 -15.15 16.63 -4.01
N TYR A 156 -14.70 15.62 -4.75
CA TYR A 156 -14.50 15.76 -6.19
C TYR A 156 -15.80 15.69 -7.00
N THR A 157 -16.77 14.89 -6.58
CA THR A 157 -17.96 14.61 -7.39
C THR A 157 -19.17 15.51 -7.06
N ILE A 158 -19.35 15.89 -5.78
CA ILE A 158 -20.49 16.70 -5.34
C ILE A 158 -20.51 18.09 -6.00
N PRO A 159 -19.41 18.87 -6.04
CA PRO A 159 -19.40 20.19 -6.67
C PRO A 159 -19.71 20.16 -8.18
N LYS A 160 -19.52 19.01 -8.83
CA LYS A 160 -19.83 18.82 -10.25
C LYS A 160 -21.31 18.56 -10.52
N GLY A 161 -22.15 18.54 -9.48
CA GLY A 161 -23.58 18.31 -9.60
C GLY A 161 -23.96 16.90 -10.08
N LEU A 162 -23.07 15.93 -9.91
CA LEU A 162 -23.28 14.55 -10.35
C LEU A 162 -24.29 13.84 -9.44
N LYS A 163 -25.19 13.05 -10.08
CA LYS A 163 -26.04 12.09 -9.39
C LYS A 163 -25.44 10.70 -9.53
N LEU A 164 -24.99 10.12 -8.46
CA LEU A 164 -24.22 8.88 -8.45
C LEU A 164 -25.14 7.66 -8.25
N ALA A 165 -24.94 6.62 -9.05
CA ALA A 165 -25.28 5.28 -8.63
C ALA A 165 -24.04 4.71 -7.92
N LEU A 166 -24.17 4.43 -6.63
CA LEU A 166 -23.14 3.79 -5.82
C LEU A 166 -23.32 2.28 -5.93
N ILE A 167 -22.34 1.61 -6.52
CA ILE A 167 -22.31 0.15 -6.70
C ILE A 167 -21.13 -0.40 -5.92
N HIS A 168 -21.35 -1.40 -5.08
CA HIS A 168 -20.25 -2.10 -4.40
C HIS A 168 -20.42 -3.61 -4.52
N ASP A 169 -19.31 -4.35 -4.49
CA ASP A 169 -19.40 -5.80 -4.45
C ASP A 169 -19.65 -6.34 -3.03
N ASP A 170 -20.00 -7.61 -2.95
CA ASP A 170 -20.36 -8.31 -1.71
C ASP A 170 -19.15 -8.82 -0.92
N THR A 171 -17.92 -8.41 -1.31
CA THR A 171 -16.70 -8.69 -0.54
C THR A 171 -16.63 -7.83 0.73
N THR A 172 -15.78 -8.22 1.67
CA THR A 172 -15.47 -7.37 2.85
C THR A 172 -15.00 -5.98 2.43
N TYR A 173 -14.13 -5.89 1.42
CA TYR A 173 -13.66 -4.62 0.86
C TYR A 173 -14.80 -3.78 0.27
N GLY A 174 -15.71 -4.42 -0.49
CA GLY A 174 -16.90 -3.74 -1.02
C GLY A 174 -17.81 -3.19 0.06
N GLN A 175 -18.06 -3.97 1.13
CA GLN A 175 -18.87 -3.54 2.27
C GLN A 175 -18.23 -2.38 3.05
N GLN A 176 -16.93 -2.47 3.35
CA GLN A 176 -16.18 -1.38 4.01
C GLN A 176 -16.27 -0.08 3.20
N GLY A 177 -16.09 -0.17 1.88
CA GLY A 177 -16.23 0.98 1.00
C GLY A 177 -17.65 1.53 0.94
N ALA A 178 -18.67 0.67 0.97
CA ALA A 178 -20.08 1.11 1.03
C ALA A 178 -20.37 1.91 2.30
N ASP A 179 -19.83 1.49 3.45
CA ASP A 179 -19.96 2.19 4.73
C ASP A 179 -19.22 3.54 4.69
N ALA A 180 -18.02 3.56 4.14
CA ALA A 180 -17.23 4.79 3.95
C ALA A 180 -17.96 5.79 3.03
N LEU A 181 -18.50 5.32 1.89
CA LEU A 181 -19.31 6.14 0.99
C LEU A 181 -20.61 6.62 1.63
N ALA A 182 -21.27 5.80 2.44
CA ALA A 182 -22.47 6.21 3.17
C ALA A 182 -22.17 7.35 4.13
N SER A 183 -21.02 7.32 4.79
CA SER A 183 -20.53 8.42 5.65
C SER A 183 -20.22 9.67 4.83
N ALA A 184 -19.43 9.55 3.76
CA ALA A 184 -18.97 10.67 2.95
C ALA A 184 -20.12 11.43 2.25
N PHE A 185 -21.12 10.71 1.74
CA PHE A 185 -22.28 11.29 1.06
C PHE A 185 -23.47 11.56 1.98
N GLY A 186 -23.37 11.22 3.28
CA GLY A 186 -24.50 11.34 4.23
C GLY A 186 -25.06 12.75 4.36
N HIS A 187 -24.23 13.78 4.24
CA HIS A 187 -24.64 15.19 4.26
C HIS A 187 -25.15 15.71 2.92
N ASN A 188 -25.02 14.94 1.84
CA ASN A 188 -25.46 15.29 0.47
C ASN A 188 -26.26 14.15 -0.18
N PRO A 189 -27.36 13.71 0.44
CA PRO A 189 -28.11 12.54 -0.06
C PRO A 189 -28.67 12.74 -1.46
N ALA A 190 -28.90 13.98 -1.87
CA ALA A 190 -29.37 14.32 -3.21
C ALA A 190 -28.37 13.98 -4.33
N SER A 191 -27.09 13.83 -3.99
CA SER A 191 -26.03 13.40 -4.91
C SER A 191 -26.05 11.88 -5.17
N VAL A 192 -26.85 11.11 -4.43
CA VAL A 192 -26.95 9.65 -4.56
C VAL A 192 -28.32 9.28 -5.11
N ALA A 193 -28.35 8.80 -6.35
CA ALA A 193 -29.59 8.35 -7.00
C ALA A 193 -29.98 6.91 -6.61
N LEU A 194 -28.97 6.05 -6.38
CA LEU A 194 -29.18 4.63 -6.10
C LEU A 194 -27.97 4.03 -5.39
N LYS A 195 -28.22 3.05 -4.52
CA LYS A 195 -27.19 2.17 -3.93
C LYS A 195 -27.49 0.73 -4.31
N LEU A 196 -26.48 -0.01 -4.75
CA LEU A 196 -26.58 -1.40 -5.18
C LEU A 196 -25.41 -2.23 -4.64
N THR A 197 -25.71 -3.42 -4.15
CA THR A 197 -24.74 -4.47 -3.93
C THR A 197 -24.77 -5.42 -5.13
N VAL A 198 -23.60 -5.82 -5.62
CA VAL A 198 -23.43 -6.78 -6.71
C VAL A 198 -22.56 -7.95 -6.27
N PRO A 199 -22.76 -9.17 -6.80
CA PRO A 199 -21.89 -10.29 -6.47
C PRO A 199 -20.51 -10.10 -7.12
N ALA A 200 -19.43 -10.19 -6.35
CA ALA A 200 -18.05 -10.12 -6.84
C ALA A 200 -17.74 -11.21 -7.91
N GLY A 201 -18.36 -12.38 -7.74
CA GLY A 201 -18.29 -13.48 -8.72
C GLY A 201 -19.26 -13.37 -9.90
N GLY A 202 -20.11 -12.32 -9.96
CA GLY A 202 -21.12 -12.16 -11.02
C GLY A 202 -20.49 -12.16 -12.42
N THR A 203 -21.10 -12.86 -13.36
CA THR A 203 -20.61 -12.91 -14.76
C THR A 203 -21.22 -11.82 -15.62
N ASP A 204 -22.46 -11.43 -15.34
CA ASP A 204 -23.20 -10.36 -16.02
C ASP A 204 -23.84 -9.42 -15.00
N LEU A 205 -23.46 -8.15 -15.07
CA LEU A 205 -23.98 -7.07 -14.22
C LEU A 205 -24.87 -6.08 -15.01
N SER A 206 -25.31 -6.48 -16.21
CA SER A 206 -26.19 -5.67 -17.05
C SER A 206 -27.52 -5.31 -16.38
N PRO A 207 -28.19 -6.21 -15.62
CA PRO A 207 -29.43 -5.85 -14.93
C PRO A 207 -29.23 -4.73 -13.90
N GLU A 208 -28.13 -4.78 -13.12
CA GLU A 208 -27.79 -3.79 -12.09
C GLU A 208 -27.45 -2.45 -12.72
N VAL A 209 -26.67 -2.45 -13.79
CA VAL A 209 -26.31 -1.25 -14.55
C VAL A 209 -27.57 -0.61 -15.18
N LEU A 210 -28.50 -1.40 -15.71
CA LEU A 210 -29.79 -0.88 -16.22
C LEU A 210 -30.65 -0.28 -15.09
N ARG A 211 -30.63 -0.86 -13.90
CA ARG A 211 -31.31 -0.27 -12.73
C ARG A 211 -30.66 1.07 -12.36
N ALA A 212 -29.31 1.14 -12.36
CA ALA A 212 -28.58 2.38 -12.12
C ALA A 212 -28.96 3.46 -13.14
N ARG A 213 -29.00 3.12 -14.43
CA ARG A 213 -29.41 4.05 -15.49
C ARG A 213 -30.85 4.56 -15.31
N ARG A 214 -31.79 3.67 -14.95
CA ARG A 214 -33.21 4.03 -14.72
C ARG A 214 -33.42 4.90 -13.47
N SER A 215 -32.48 4.92 -12.52
CA SER A 215 -32.57 5.77 -11.34
C SER A 215 -32.35 7.26 -11.62
N GLY A 216 -31.95 7.61 -12.84
CA GLY A 216 -31.58 8.97 -13.23
C GLY A 216 -30.15 9.34 -12.79
N ALA A 217 -29.32 8.36 -12.46
CA ALA A 217 -27.91 8.60 -12.21
C ALA A 217 -27.21 9.16 -13.44
N THR A 218 -26.35 10.15 -13.24
CA THR A 218 -25.54 10.79 -14.29
C THR A 218 -24.07 10.37 -14.21
N ALA A 219 -23.70 9.58 -13.21
CA ALA A 219 -22.39 8.98 -13.06
C ALA A 219 -22.48 7.68 -12.25
N LEU A 220 -21.44 6.85 -12.38
CA LEU A 220 -21.27 5.62 -11.59
C LEU A 220 -20.12 5.84 -10.60
N LEU A 221 -20.26 5.35 -9.38
CA LEU A 221 -19.16 5.14 -8.44
C LEU A 221 -19.18 3.68 -8.03
N VAL A 222 -18.12 2.94 -8.39
CA VAL A 222 -18.06 1.49 -8.20
C VAL A 222 -16.93 1.18 -7.21
N TRP A 223 -17.31 0.65 -6.06
CA TRP A 223 -16.34 0.21 -5.05
C TRP A 223 -16.30 -1.31 -4.96
N GLY A 224 -15.21 -1.90 -5.36
CA GLY A 224 -15.04 -3.34 -5.38
C GLY A 224 -13.70 -3.74 -5.96
N GLN A 225 -13.52 -5.04 -6.16
CA GLN A 225 -12.33 -5.56 -6.82
C GLN A 225 -12.27 -5.09 -8.29
N ALA A 226 -11.06 -5.02 -8.85
CA ALA A 226 -10.85 -4.61 -10.24
C ALA A 226 -11.72 -5.37 -11.26
N ALA A 227 -11.93 -6.66 -11.03
CA ALA A 227 -12.81 -7.47 -11.88
C ALA A 227 -14.29 -7.03 -11.82
N THR A 228 -14.77 -6.57 -10.65
CA THR A 228 -16.13 -6.02 -10.51
C THR A 228 -16.23 -4.68 -11.24
N ILE A 229 -15.24 -3.80 -11.07
CA ILE A 229 -15.18 -2.52 -11.77
C ILE A 229 -15.21 -2.72 -13.28
N ALA A 230 -14.41 -3.66 -13.81
CA ALA A 230 -14.40 -4.01 -15.23
C ALA A 230 -15.78 -4.45 -15.74
N LYS A 231 -16.46 -5.35 -15.02
CA LYS A 231 -17.79 -5.87 -15.41
C LYS A 231 -18.84 -4.78 -15.41
N VAL A 232 -18.86 -3.89 -14.41
CA VAL A 232 -19.79 -2.75 -14.40
C VAL A 232 -19.50 -1.82 -15.57
N LEU A 233 -18.23 -1.54 -15.85
CA LEU A 233 -17.83 -0.71 -16.98
C LEU A 233 -18.24 -1.34 -18.31
N ILE A 234 -17.95 -2.63 -18.52
CA ILE A 234 -18.36 -3.40 -19.71
C ILE A 234 -19.89 -3.34 -19.90
N ALA A 235 -20.66 -3.59 -18.84
CA ALA A 235 -22.11 -3.54 -18.91
C ALA A 235 -22.64 -2.13 -19.26
N ALA A 236 -22.05 -1.07 -18.71
CA ALA A 236 -22.43 0.31 -19.01
C ALA A 236 -22.11 0.66 -20.47
N ARG A 237 -20.91 0.38 -20.95
CA ARG A 237 -20.50 0.67 -22.34
C ARG A 237 -21.28 -0.15 -23.35
N SER A 238 -21.55 -1.44 -23.08
CA SER A 238 -22.39 -2.31 -23.93
C SER A 238 -23.83 -1.80 -24.03
N ALA A 239 -24.34 -1.15 -22.99
CA ALA A 239 -25.63 -0.51 -22.99
C ALA A 239 -25.62 0.90 -23.62
N ASN A 240 -24.52 1.34 -24.22
CA ASN A 240 -24.32 2.71 -24.74
C ASN A 240 -24.59 3.78 -23.66
N TRP A 241 -24.22 3.48 -22.40
CA TRP A 241 -24.35 4.41 -21.29
C TRP A 241 -22.96 4.94 -20.89
N ASN A 242 -22.51 5.98 -21.60
CA ASN A 242 -21.16 6.56 -21.50
C ASN A 242 -21.10 7.68 -20.45
N VAL A 243 -21.51 7.40 -19.22
CA VAL A 243 -21.40 8.33 -18.10
C VAL A 243 -20.02 8.28 -17.46
N PRO A 244 -19.59 9.36 -16.76
CA PRO A 244 -18.39 9.31 -15.93
C PRO A 244 -18.47 8.16 -14.93
N MET A 245 -17.34 7.50 -14.70
CA MET A 245 -17.23 6.43 -13.73
C MET A 245 -16.09 6.73 -12.76
N PHE A 246 -16.34 6.47 -11.49
CA PHE A 246 -15.39 6.67 -10.40
C PHE A 246 -15.14 5.35 -9.68
N ALA A 247 -13.92 5.17 -9.18
CA ALA A 247 -13.50 3.96 -8.51
C ALA A 247 -12.47 4.24 -7.40
N PRO A 248 -12.29 3.31 -6.45
CA PRO A 248 -11.20 3.33 -5.48
C PRO A 248 -9.88 2.87 -6.13
N PRO A 249 -8.77 2.82 -5.37
CA PRO A 249 -7.43 2.42 -5.88
C PRO A 249 -7.37 1.03 -6.50
N SER A 250 -8.30 0.12 -6.22
CA SER A 250 -8.37 -1.19 -6.86
C SER A 250 -8.50 -1.13 -8.40
N ALA A 251 -8.90 0.03 -8.96
CA ALA A 251 -8.91 0.24 -10.40
C ALA A 251 -7.50 0.27 -11.05
N GLU A 252 -6.45 0.45 -10.24
CA GLU A 252 -5.07 0.37 -10.69
C GLU A 252 -4.64 -1.06 -11.07
N ASP A 253 -5.26 -2.08 -10.46
CA ASP A 253 -4.92 -3.48 -10.68
C ASP A 253 -4.99 -3.83 -12.19
N PRO A 254 -3.92 -4.41 -12.74
CA PRO A 254 -3.85 -4.82 -14.15
C PRO A 254 -5.01 -5.69 -14.64
N VAL A 255 -5.70 -6.39 -13.76
CA VAL A 255 -6.89 -7.20 -14.08
C VAL A 255 -7.97 -6.36 -14.77
N LEU A 256 -8.16 -5.09 -14.36
CA LEU A 256 -9.11 -4.19 -15.02
C LEU A 256 -8.75 -4.01 -16.51
N ARG A 257 -7.50 -3.67 -16.79
CA ARG A 257 -7.00 -3.45 -18.15
C ARG A 257 -6.99 -4.74 -18.98
N GLN A 258 -6.64 -5.86 -18.37
CA GLN A 258 -6.64 -7.18 -19.03
C GLN A 258 -8.05 -7.57 -19.51
N GLN A 259 -9.09 -7.29 -18.71
CA GLN A 259 -10.48 -7.59 -19.09
C GLN A 259 -11.03 -6.67 -20.19
N LEU A 260 -10.38 -5.54 -20.44
CA LEU A 260 -10.74 -4.56 -21.45
C LEU A 260 -9.70 -4.45 -22.59
N ALA A 261 -8.78 -5.41 -22.69
CA ALA A 261 -7.70 -5.36 -23.68
C ALA A 261 -8.21 -5.29 -25.14
N ASP A 262 -9.37 -5.91 -25.43
CA ASP A 262 -10.01 -5.85 -26.76
C ASP A 262 -10.82 -4.57 -27.00
N ARG A 263 -11.02 -3.76 -25.98
CA ARG A 263 -11.81 -2.52 -25.99
C ARG A 263 -11.20 -1.45 -25.10
N PRO A 264 -9.93 -1.07 -25.32
CA PRO A 264 -9.20 -0.15 -24.45
C PRO A 264 -9.90 1.22 -24.31
N GLU A 265 -10.57 1.68 -25.38
CA GLU A 265 -11.35 2.93 -25.39
C GLU A 265 -12.49 2.95 -24.38
N TRP A 266 -12.93 1.80 -23.87
CA TRP A 266 -13.97 1.73 -22.84
C TRP A 266 -13.48 2.18 -21.47
N LEU A 267 -12.17 2.17 -21.24
CA LEU A 267 -11.56 2.72 -20.03
C LEU A 267 -11.60 4.25 -19.99
N ASP A 268 -11.76 4.90 -21.15
CA ASP A 268 -11.72 6.36 -21.23
C ASP A 268 -12.72 7.02 -20.27
N GLY A 269 -12.19 7.94 -19.47
CA GLY A 269 -12.98 8.69 -18.50
C GLY A 269 -13.22 7.98 -17.16
N LEU A 270 -12.81 6.72 -16.98
CA LEU A 270 -12.77 6.11 -15.66
C LEU A 270 -11.74 6.86 -14.81
N THR A 271 -12.21 7.47 -13.73
CA THR A 271 -11.41 8.23 -12.78
C THR A 271 -11.34 7.44 -11.47
N PHE A 272 -10.17 7.29 -10.90
CA PHE A 272 -10.02 6.54 -9.65
C PHE A 272 -9.14 7.28 -8.65
N ALA A 273 -9.44 7.04 -7.37
CA ALA A 273 -8.61 7.52 -6.30
C ALA A 273 -7.29 6.74 -6.27
N THR A 274 -6.18 7.41 -6.05
CA THR A 274 -4.85 6.81 -6.05
C THR A 274 -3.90 7.66 -5.21
N GLY A 275 -2.69 7.19 -5.01
CA GLY A 275 -1.66 7.98 -4.35
C GLY A 275 -0.92 8.90 -5.31
N ARG A 276 0.11 9.51 -4.76
CA ARG A 276 0.90 10.53 -5.45
C ARG A 276 1.71 9.94 -6.62
N MET A 277 2.20 8.72 -6.49
CA MET A 277 3.02 8.08 -7.53
C MET A 277 2.24 7.83 -8.81
N THR A 278 1.11 7.17 -8.70
CA THR A 278 0.22 6.88 -9.83
C THR A 278 -0.34 8.16 -10.44
N ALA A 279 -0.56 9.19 -9.64
CA ALA A 279 -0.99 10.50 -10.11
C ALA A 279 0.17 11.37 -10.65
N GLU A 280 1.40 10.88 -10.68
CA GLU A 280 2.59 11.60 -11.17
C GLU A 280 2.88 12.92 -10.41
N LEU A 281 2.50 12.98 -9.15
CA LEU A 281 2.61 14.17 -8.32
C LEU A 281 3.62 13.94 -7.18
N GLY A 282 4.86 14.35 -7.35
CA GLY A 282 5.85 14.17 -6.30
C GLY A 282 7.10 15.01 -6.46
N PRO A 283 7.84 15.23 -5.38
CA PRO A 283 9.15 15.86 -5.42
C PRO A 283 10.25 14.89 -5.88
N ASP A 284 11.47 15.41 -6.12
CA ASP A 284 12.59 14.69 -6.72
C ASP A 284 12.94 13.33 -6.08
N PHE A 285 12.78 13.19 -4.76
CA PHE A 285 13.10 11.92 -4.10
C PHE A 285 12.07 10.81 -4.37
N PHE A 286 10.88 11.17 -4.78
CA PHE A 286 9.89 10.24 -5.29
C PHE A 286 10.42 9.54 -6.55
N TYR A 287 11.03 10.28 -7.47
CA TYR A 287 11.70 9.71 -8.64
C TYR A 287 12.89 8.82 -8.26
N ALA A 288 13.54 9.11 -7.14
CA ALA A 288 14.60 8.25 -6.63
C ALA A 288 14.09 6.88 -6.15
N PHE A 289 12.88 6.82 -5.55
CA PHE A 289 12.23 5.56 -5.21
C PHE A 289 11.82 4.81 -6.49
N GLU A 290 11.14 5.48 -7.41
CA GLU A 290 10.69 4.93 -8.70
C GLU A 290 11.86 4.30 -9.45
N SER A 291 12.95 5.04 -9.66
CA SER A 291 14.15 4.56 -10.35
C SER A 291 14.76 3.31 -9.71
N LYS A 292 14.79 3.25 -8.37
CA LYS A 292 15.29 2.07 -7.65
C LYS A 292 14.36 0.88 -7.75
N PHE A 293 13.05 1.13 -7.71
CA PHE A 293 12.04 0.11 -7.87
C PHE A 293 12.11 -0.49 -9.28
N ASP A 294 12.18 0.34 -10.31
CA ASP A 294 12.29 -0.09 -11.69
C ASP A 294 13.58 -0.86 -11.96
N ALA A 295 14.69 -0.41 -11.39
CA ALA A 295 15.96 -1.12 -11.49
C ALA A 295 15.93 -2.51 -10.82
N ALA A 296 15.16 -2.67 -9.74
CA ALA A 296 15.05 -3.93 -9.00
C ALA A 296 14.07 -4.91 -9.64
N TYR A 297 12.94 -4.42 -10.15
CA TYR A 297 11.81 -5.27 -10.57
C TYR A 297 11.47 -5.15 -12.06
N GLY A 298 12.12 -4.23 -12.77
CA GLY A 298 11.96 -4.06 -14.22
C GLY A 298 10.53 -3.78 -14.62
N ALA A 299 10.16 -4.27 -15.81
CA ALA A 299 8.82 -4.09 -16.37
C ALA A 299 7.72 -4.92 -15.68
N GLN A 300 7.84 -5.30 -14.42
CA GLN A 300 6.70 -5.79 -13.63
C GLN A 300 5.75 -4.61 -13.36
N GLN A 301 5.07 -4.29 -14.41
CA GLN A 301 4.32 -3.07 -14.64
C GLN A 301 3.04 -3.09 -13.85
N VAL A 302 2.92 -2.15 -13.00
CA VAL A 302 1.75 -2.03 -12.13
C VAL A 302 0.97 -0.78 -12.43
N GLY A 303 1.59 0.29 -12.83
CA GLY A 303 0.95 1.49 -13.31
C GLY A 303 1.56 1.93 -14.63
N VAL A 304 0.72 2.40 -15.55
CA VAL A 304 1.15 3.06 -16.78
C VAL A 304 0.44 4.40 -16.83
N HIS A 305 1.21 5.47 -16.85
CA HIS A 305 0.65 6.80 -17.04
C HIS A 305 1.44 7.56 -18.11
N THR A 306 0.79 8.56 -18.66
CA THR A 306 1.38 9.37 -19.75
C THR A 306 1.69 10.74 -19.21
N SER A 307 2.95 11.12 -19.26
CA SER A 307 3.41 12.49 -19.04
C SER A 307 4.02 13.02 -20.33
N ALA A 308 3.63 14.21 -20.73
CA ALA A 308 4.19 14.91 -21.90
C ALA A 308 4.27 14.03 -23.19
N GLY A 309 3.36 13.09 -23.37
CA GLY A 309 3.30 12.20 -24.54
C GLY A 309 4.19 10.96 -24.44
N GLN A 310 4.76 10.68 -23.29
CA GLN A 310 5.49 9.45 -23.04
C GLN A 310 4.68 8.51 -22.12
N ASN A 311 4.70 7.22 -22.42
CA ASN A 311 4.19 6.21 -21.49
C ASN A 311 5.27 5.94 -20.46
N VAL A 312 4.98 6.22 -19.21
CA VAL A 312 5.85 5.93 -18.06
C VAL A 312 5.26 4.77 -17.27
N ILE A 313 6.11 3.85 -16.87
CA ILE A 313 5.74 2.74 -16.01
C ILE A 313 6.12 3.15 -14.60
N ALA A 314 5.12 3.25 -13.73
CA ALA A 314 5.32 3.59 -12.35
C ALA A 314 5.13 2.38 -11.44
N PRO A 315 5.86 2.30 -10.32
CA PRO A 315 5.54 1.36 -9.27
C PRO A 315 4.16 1.67 -8.68
N PRO A 316 3.44 0.67 -8.15
CA PRO A 316 2.18 0.94 -7.48
C PRO A 316 2.39 1.74 -6.21
N ASP A 317 1.46 2.64 -5.89
CA ASP A 317 1.52 3.46 -4.66
C ASP A 317 1.67 2.60 -3.40
N TYR A 318 1.01 1.47 -3.35
CA TYR A 318 1.07 0.58 -2.21
C TYR A 318 2.44 -0.09 -2.00
N ALA A 319 3.29 -0.14 -3.02
CA ALA A 319 4.69 -0.52 -2.87
C ALA A 319 5.47 0.54 -2.08
N MET A 320 5.14 1.82 -2.26
CA MET A 320 5.70 2.92 -1.48
C MET A 320 5.32 2.78 0.00
N TYR A 321 4.07 2.50 0.32
CA TYR A 321 3.61 2.38 1.70
C TYR A 321 4.29 1.25 2.46
N SER A 322 4.46 0.10 1.82
CA SER A 322 5.17 -1.02 2.43
C SER A 322 6.68 -0.74 2.58
N TYR A 323 7.29 -0.05 1.63
CA TYR A 323 8.65 0.47 1.73
C TYR A 323 8.80 1.44 2.91
N ASP A 324 7.86 2.38 3.06
CA ASP A 324 7.86 3.37 4.13
C ASP A 324 7.72 2.72 5.52
N PHE A 325 6.85 1.73 5.65
CA PHE A 325 6.69 1.00 6.91
C PHE A 325 8.02 0.36 7.37
N ILE A 326 8.77 -0.24 6.45
CA ILE A 326 10.07 -0.84 6.78
C ILE A 326 11.11 0.22 7.17
N ASN A 327 11.07 1.41 6.56
CA ASN A 327 11.95 2.51 6.95
C ASN A 327 11.63 3.05 8.36
N VAL A 328 10.34 3.19 8.72
CA VAL A 328 9.93 3.55 10.08
C VAL A 328 10.36 2.46 11.07
N LEU A 329 10.15 1.18 10.74
CA LEU A 329 10.60 0.05 11.56
C LEU A 329 12.12 0.05 11.76
N ALA A 330 12.90 0.31 10.71
CA ALA A 330 14.35 0.39 10.81
C ALA A 330 14.81 1.55 11.71
N GLN A 331 14.08 2.67 11.69
CA GLN A 331 14.35 3.80 12.60
C GLN A 331 14.03 3.44 14.05
N ALA A 332 12.92 2.73 14.29
CA ALA A 332 12.57 2.21 15.62
C ALA A 332 13.65 1.24 16.15
N LEU A 333 14.10 0.32 15.31
CA LEU A 333 15.19 -0.60 15.64
C LEU A 333 16.49 0.13 15.96
N ARG A 334 16.88 1.16 15.19
CA ARG A 334 18.11 1.95 15.45
C ARG A 334 18.09 2.62 16.82
N ASN A 335 16.95 3.22 17.17
CA ASN A 335 16.83 4.02 18.37
C ASN A 335 16.59 3.19 19.62
N PHE A 336 15.81 2.12 19.55
CA PHE A 336 15.31 1.37 20.70
C PHE A 336 15.74 -0.11 20.72
N GLY A 337 16.21 -0.66 19.59
CA GLY A 337 16.51 -2.09 19.45
C GLY A 337 15.26 -2.92 19.23
N VAL A 338 15.37 -4.23 19.45
CA VAL A 338 14.28 -5.20 19.15
C VAL A 338 13.23 -5.36 20.27
N LYS A 339 13.48 -4.78 21.45
CA LYS A 339 12.55 -4.86 22.57
C LYS A 339 11.41 -3.88 22.36
N ASP A 340 10.19 -4.36 22.56
CA ASP A 340 8.98 -3.54 22.52
C ASP A 340 8.88 -2.65 21.27
N LEU A 341 8.94 -3.30 20.11
CA LEU A 341 8.86 -2.61 18.82
C LEU A 341 7.53 -1.87 18.64
N THR A 342 6.46 -2.29 19.27
CA THR A 342 5.17 -1.58 19.28
C THR A 342 5.35 -0.18 19.84
N HIS A 343 5.89 -0.06 21.04
CA HIS A 343 6.15 1.26 21.64
C HIS A 343 7.24 2.04 20.88
N ALA A 344 8.27 1.35 20.38
CA ALA A 344 9.33 1.99 19.61
C ALA A 344 8.82 2.65 18.32
N LEU A 345 7.85 2.04 17.64
CA LEU A 345 7.20 2.61 16.44
C LEU A 345 6.45 3.92 16.75
N GLU A 346 5.88 4.06 17.94
CA GLU A 346 5.18 5.28 18.37
C GLU A 346 6.12 6.46 18.67
N GLN A 347 7.43 6.23 18.73
CA GLN A 347 8.42 7.22 19.14
C GLN A 347 9.33 7.71 18.00
N VAL A 348 9.05 7.29 16.77
CA VAL A 348 9.91 7.57 15.63
C VAL A 348 9.14 8.02 14.41
N THR A 349 9.82 8.81 13.60
CA THR A 349 9.40 9.11 12.24
C THR A 349 10.51 8.76 11.27
N ALA A 350 10.15 8.52 10.02
CA ALA A 350 11.09 8.35 8.92
C ALA A 350 10.57 9.08 7.69
N ARG A 351 11.49 9.48 6.83
CA ARG A 351 11.12 10.08 5.56
C ARG A 351 10.61 8.99 4.63
N GLY A 352 9.39 9.16 4.15
CA GLY A 352 8.76 8.28 3.17
C GLY A 352 9.33 8.46 1.77
N ALA A 353 8.98 7.52 0.89
CA ALA A 353 9.42 7.52 -0.50
C ALA A 353 8.96 8.77 -1.28
N ASN A 354 7.78 9.30 -0.96
CA ASN A 354 7.25 10.55 -1.54
C ASN A 354 7.76 11.81 -0.83
N GLY A 355 8.59 11.66 0.22
CA GLY A 355 9.20 12.70 1.02
C GLY A 355 8.43 13.21 2.20
N ASP A 356 7.24 12.74 2.38
CA ASP A 356 6.46 13.05 3.55
C ASP A 356 7.06 12.39 4.79
N GLU A 357 6.80 12.95 5.94
CA GLU A 357 7.18 12.33 7.20
C GLU A 357 6.17 11.23 7.53
N ARG A 358 6.66 10.01 7.71
CA ARG A 358 5.89 8.84 8.10
C ARG A 358 6.21 8.46 9.53
N GLY A 359 5.20 8.20 10.33
CA GLY A 359 5.37 7.78 11.71
C GLY A 359 4.06 7.62 12.44
N PHE A 360 4.17 7.23 13.68
CA PHE A 360 3.04 6.95 14.55
C PHE A 360 3.29 7.60 15.90
N ASN A 361 2.25 7.67 16.73
CA ASN A 361 2.38 8.10 18.11
C ASN A 361 1.32 7.41 18.97
N GLU A 362 1.40 7.55 20.28
CA GLU A 362 0.50 6.91 21.25
C GLU A 362 -0.98 7.27 21.11
N HIS A 363 -1.32 8.24 20.24
CA HIS A 363 -2.69 8.68 19.97
C HIS A 363 -3.14 8.40 18.53
N ASN A 364 -2.18 8.03 17.64
CA ASN A 364 -2.49 7.80 16.23
C ASN A 364 -1.54 6.76 15.62
N HIS A 365 -2.10 5.66 15.14
CA HIS A 365 -1.41 4.60 14.39
C HIS A 365 -1.69 4.65 12.88
N GLU A 366 -2.26 5.73 12.36
CA GLU A 366 -2.44 5.99 10.93
C GLU A 366 -1.27 6.85 10.43
N GLY A 367 -0.46 6.30 9.54
CA GLY A 367 0.74 6.94 9.02
C GLY A 367 0.56 7.68 7.68
N VAL A 368 -0.66 7.69 7.14
CA VAL A 368 -1.04 8.39 5.91
C VAL A 368 -2.25 9.27 6.19
N VAL A 369 -2.23 10.48 5.67
CA VAL A 369 -3.33 11.45 5.77
C VAL A 369 -4.16 11.48 4.49
N ASP A 370 -5.36 12.04 4.55
CA ASP A 370 -6.27 12.11 3.40
C ASP A 370 -5.70 12.95 2.23
N ASP A 371 -4.75 13.86 2.51
CA ASP A 371 -4.04 14.66 1.51
C ASP A 371 -3.08 13.85 0.61
N ASP A 372 -2.86 12.56 0.92
CA ASP A 372 -2.13 11.64 0.04
C ASP A 372 -3.04 10.99 -1.03
N VAL A 373 -4.34 11.27 -1.03
CA VAL A 373 -5.28 10.71 -1.99
C VAL A 373 -5.52 11.69 -3.14
N PHE A 374 -5.06 11.33 -4.31
CA PHE A 374 -5.21 12.06 -5.57
C PHE A 374 -6.12 11.30 -6.54
N PHE A 375 -6.34 11.85 -7.73
CA PHE A 375 -7.10 11.18 -8.77
C PHE A 375 -6.27 11.00 -10.03
N ALA A 376 -6.37 9.79 -10.60
CA ALA A 376 -5.95 9.50 -11.96
C ALA A 376 -7.16 9.17 -12.83
N ARG A 377 -7.03 9.42 -14.13
CA ARG A 377 -8.06 9.14 -15.13
C ARG A 377 -7.49 8.32 -16.26
N PHE A 378 -8.18 7.26 -16.62
CA PHE A 378 -7.80 6.45 -17.77
C PHE A 378 -8.00 7.19 -19.09
N HIS A 379 -7.06 6.97 -19.97
CA HIS A 379 -7.10 7.26 -21.38
C HIS A 379 -6.53 6.04 -22.10
N ASP A 380 -7.40 5.29 -22.77
CA ASP A 380 -7.11 3.94 -23.25
C ASP A 380 -6.55 3.05 -22.12
N MET A 381 -5.42 2.42 -22.35
CA MET A 381 -4.74 1.54 -21.40
C MET A 381 -3.81 2.26 -20.41
N THR A 382 -3.71 3.58 -20.52
CA THR A 382 -2.89 4.41 -19.65
C THR A 382 -3.75 5.28 -18.74
N PHE A 383 -3.17 5.90 -17.73
CA PHE A 383 -3.86 6.88 -16.90
C PHE A 383 -2.92 8.03 -16.55
N ALA A 384 -3.49 9.20 -16.35
CA ALA A 384 -2.79 10.43 -16.04
C ALA A 384 -3.45 11.16 -14.86
N PRO A 385 -2.70 12.04 -14.17
CA PRO A 385 -3.24 12.87 -13.10
C PRO A 385 -4.44 13.70 -13.56
N VAL A 386 -5.44 13.82 -12.71
CA VAL A 386 -6.60 14.66 -12.94
C VAL A 386 -6.25 16.10 -12.58
N LYS A 387 -6.18 16.97 -13.58
CA LYS A 387 -5.76 18.38 -13.43
C LYS A 387 -6.77 19.26 -12.72
N ASP A 388 -8.05 18.93 -12.77
CA ASP A 388 -9.15 19.66 -12.14
C ASP A 388 -9.49 19.17 -10.72
N ASP A 389 -8.62 18.36 -10.12
CA ASP A 389 -8.66 18.05 -8.71
C ASP A 389 -8.07 19.23 -7.92
N PRO A 390 -8.84 19.82 -6.95
CA PRO A 390 -8.34 20.95 -6.16
C PRO A 390 -7.04 20.64 -5.41
N LEU A 391 -6.87 19.43 -4.91
CA LEU A 391 -5.65 19.03 -4.21
C LEU A 391 -4.44 18.98 -5.15
N SER A 392 -4.62 18.45 -6.36
CA SER A 392 -3.56 18.44 -7.38
C SER A 392 -3.05 19.84 -7.73
N SER A 393 -3.92 20.85 -7.67
CA SER A 393 -3.55 22.25 -7.95
C SER A 393 -2.72 22.91 -6.85
N THR A 394 -2.72 22.37 -5.64
CA THR A 394 -1.97 22.91 -4.49
C THR A 394 -0.54 22.39 -4.41
N LEU A 395 -0.21 21.35 -5.14
CA LEU A 395 1.14 20.76 -5.14
C LEU A 395 2.10 21.60 -5.98
N PRO A 396 3.36 21.74 -5.56
CA PRO A 396 4.34 22.46 -6.34
C PRO A 396 4.50 21.80 -7.73
N THR A 397 4.34 22.62 -8.76
CA THR A 397 4.61 22.20 -10.13
C THR A 397 6.09 21.85 -10.21
N ILE A 398 6.41 20.61 -10.54
CA ILE A 398 7.81 20.21 -10.78
C ILE A 398 8.28 20.98 -12.01
N GLN A 399 9.16 21.96 -11.82
CA GLN A 399 9.88 22.54 -12.92
C GLN A 399 10.83 21.47 -13.43
N GLN A 400 10.52 20.90 -14.61
CA GLN A 400 11.47 20.10 -15.35
C GLN A 400 12.70 20.98 -15.58
N THR A 401 13.76 20.73 -14.83
CA THR A 401 15.09 21.25 -15.17
C THR A 401 15.46 20.61 -16.50
N LYS A 402 15.54 21.46 -17.53
CA LYS A 402 15.98 21.12 -18.88
C LYS A 402 17.41 20.56 -18.87
#